data_f70a93e48d3d543de7b6b812af4770a2
#
_entry.id   f70a93e48d3d543de7b6b812af4770a2
#
_cell.length_a   1.000
_cell.length_b   1.000
_cell.length_c   1.000
_cell.angle_alpha   90.00
_cell.angle_beta   90.00
_cell.angle_gamma   90.00
#
_symmetry.space_group_name_H-M   'P 1'
#
loop_
_entity.id
_entity.type
_entity.pdbx_description
1 polymer ?
#
loop_
_entity_poly.entity_id
_entity_poly.type
_entity_poly.pdbx_seq_one_letter_code
_entity_poly.pdbx_strand_id
1 'polypeptide(L)'
;IAVGDNKNTKYLNVSAKTDTSSFNNINLNNKWIKKRSKQYGVSQKNYITKRQKVKLDTLDNYCKENKINHIDILKIDTQGYEDKVLKGCYKLIKKKQIGIIITEIMFDDVYDKYFSFSDLEKFLIPNNFRMVGINLINNNLFSGLLFFADVMYFNKKYFKIK
;
A
#
# COMPACT_ATOMS: atom_id res chain seq x y z
N ILE A 1 -0.91 -14.47 7.82
CA ILE A 1 -1.26 -13.21 8.48
C ILE A 1 -1.01 -12.05 7.53
N ALA A 2 -1.84 -11.02 7.54
CA ALA A 2 -1.64 -9.80 6.81
C ALA A 2 -1.39 -8.63 7.79
N VAL A 3 -0.83 -7.52 7.29
CA VAL A 3 -0.56 -6.34 8.09
C VAL A 3 -1.69 -5.33 7.91
N GLY A 4 -2.14 -4.72 9.00
CA GLY A 4 -3.16 -3.68 9.02
C GLY A 4 -3.03 -2.74 10.22
N ASP A 5 -4.06 -1.94 10.48
CA ASP A 5 -4.08 -0.95 11.56
C ASP A 5 -4.47 -1.53 12.93
N ASN A 6 -4.99 -2.74 12.97
CA ASN A 6 -5.39 -3.42 14.21
C ASN A 6 -5.41 -4.95 14.06
N LYS A 7 -5.42 -5.65 15.21
CA LYS A 7 -5.53 -7.12 15.24
C LYS A 7 -6.98 -7.53 15.09
N ASN A 8 -7.32 -8.06 13.94
CA ASN A 8 -8.67 -8.52 13.61
C ASN A 8 -8.67 -9.58 12.51
N THR A 9 -9.84 -9.85 11.95
CA THR A 9 -10.02 -10.73 10.79
C THR A 9 -10.87 -10.00 9.74
N LYS A 10 -10.39 -9.96 8.50
CA LYS A 10 -11.08 -9.34 7.36
C LYS A 10 -11.16 -10.30 6.18
N TYR A 11 -12.01 -9.97 5.23
CA TYR A 11 -12.10 -10.66 3.95
C TYR A 11 -11.27 -9.92 2.90
N LEU A 12 -10.27 -10.62 2.36
CA LEU A 12 -9.49 -10.17 1.20
C LEU A 12 -10.29 -10.47 -0.07
N ASN A 13 -10.49 -9.48 -0.91
CA ASN A 13 -11.02 -9.64 -2.25
C ASN A 13 -9.89 -10.13 -3.15
N VAL A 14 -9.96 -11.39 -3.56
CA VAL A 14 -8.94 -12.01 -4.42
C VAL A 14 -9.32 -11.79 -5.88
N SER A 15 -8.49 -11.09 -6.62
CA SER A 15 -8.69 -10.80 -8.04
C SER A 15 -8.32 -11.97 -8.94
N ALA A 16 -8.76 -11.94 -10.19
CA ALA A 16 -8.50 -12.98 -11.20
C ALA A 16 -6.99 -13.20 -11.47
N LYS A 17 -6.20 -12.12 -11.31
CA LYS A 17 -4.74 -12.17 -11.17
C LYS A 17 -4.43 -11.60 -9.78
N THR A 18 -3.80 -12.37 -8.95
CA THR A 18 -3.65 -12.08 -7.51
C THR A 18 -2.91 -10.78 -7.17
N ASP A 19 -2.23 -10.20 -8.14
CA ASP A 19 -1.46 -8.95 -8.07
C ASP A 19 -2.29 -7.70 -7.70
N THR A 20 -3.60 -7.74 -7.93
CA THR A 20 -4.53 -6.63 -7.60
C THR A 20 -5.52 -6.98 -6.50
N SER A 21 -5.21 -8.00 -5.70
CA SER A 21 -6.05 -8.39 -4.56
C SER A 21 -5.95 -7.36 -3.43
N SER A 22 -7.08 -6.98 -2.84
CA SER A 22 -7.15 -5.92 -1.84
C SER A 22 -8.18 -6.19 -0.76
N PHE A 23 -8.00 -5.56 0.42
CA PHE A 23 -9.06 -5.46 1.43
C PHE A 23 -10.09 -4.38 1.11
N ASN A 24 -9.79 -3.47 0.18
CA ASN A 24 -10.72 -2.48 -0.34
C ASN A 24 -11.53 -3.06 -1.50
N ASN A 25 -12.70 -2.48 -1.76
CA ASN A 25 -13.47 -2.87 -2.92
C ASN A 25 -12.89 -2.19 -4.18
N ILE A 26 -12.95 -2.90 -5.29
CA ILE A 26 -12.52 -2.38 -6.58
C ILE A 26 -13.67 -1.56 -7.18
N ASN A 27 -13.35 -0.39 -7.70
CA ASN A 27 -14.27 0.41 -8.49
C ASN A 27 -14.44 -0.21 -9.89
N LEU A 28 -15.48 -1.01 -10.06
CA LEU A 28 -15.74 -1.70 -11.33
C LEU A 28 -16.01 -0.74 -12.51
N ASN A 29 -16.35 0.53 -12.24
CA ASN A 29 -16.57 1.54 -13.27
C ASN A 29 -15.26 2.20 -13.75
N ASN A 30 -14.17 1.99 -13.02
CA ASN A 30 -12.87 2.55 -13.36
C ASN A 30 -12.37 2.04 -14.72
N LYS A 31 -11.83 2.95 -15.54
CA LYS A 31 -11.36 2.64 -16.91
C LYS A 31 -10.19 1.64 -16.90
N TRP A 32 -9.31 1.72 -15.90
CA TRP A 32 -8.20 0.81 -15.75
C TRP A 32 -8.70 -0.63 -15.48
N ILE A 33 -9.67 -0.80 -14.56
CA ILE A 33 -10.30 -2.10 -14.27
C ILE A 33 -10.99 -2.67 -15.51
N LYS A 34 -11.71 -1.85 -16.27
CA LYS A 34 -12.33 -2.28 -17.54
C LYS A 34 -11.31 -2.86 -18.52
N LYS A 35 -10.17 -2.20 -18.66
CA LYS A 35 -9.11 -2.63 -19.56
C LYS A 35 -8.36 -3.87 -19.04
N ARG A 36 -8.06 -3.91 -17.74
CA ARG A 36 -7.43 -5.08 -17.10
C ARG A 36 -8.31 -6.32 -17.17
N SER A 37 -9.61 -6.18 -16.95
CA SER A 37 -10.55 -7.30 -17.08
C SER A 37 -10.49 -7.95 -18.47
N LYS A 38 -10.44 -7.12 -19.51
CA LYS A 38 -10.28 -7.60 -20.90
C LYS A 38 -8.95 -8.35 -21.09
N GLN A 39 -7.83 -7.80 -20.57
CA GLN A 39 -6.52 -8.45 -20.64
C GLN A 39 -6.49 -9.80 -19.93
N TYR A 40 -7.26 -9.95 -18.85
CA TYR A 40 -7.33 -11.19 -18.09
C TYR A 40 -8.38 -12.17 -18.64
N GLY A 41 -9.12 -11.78 -19.69
CA GLY A 41 -10.18 -12.61 -20.28
C GLY A 41 -11.37 -12.81 -19.34
N VAL A 42 -11.62 -11.88 -18.41
CA VAL A 42 -12.73 -11.95 -17.45
C VAL A 42 -13.66 -10.74 -17.61
N SER A 43 -14.94 -10.93 -17.27
CA SER A 43 -15.85 -9.79 -17.14
C SER A 43 -15.50 -8.95 -15.90
N GLN A 44 -15.85 -7.66 -15.88
CA GLN A 44 -15.64 -6.82 -14.70
C GLN A 44 -16.31 -7.38 -13.45
N LYS A 45 -17.52 -7.97 -13.60
CA LYS A 45 -18.25 -8.61 -12.49
C LYS A 45 -17.48 -9.80 -11.89
N ASN A 46 -16.68 -10.49 -12.70
CA ASN A 46 -15.87 -11.64 -12.31
C ASN A 46 -14.41 -11.28 -12.03
N TYR A 47 -14.10 -9.99 -11.95
CA TYR A 47 -12.73 -9.54 -11.64
C TYR A 47 -12.29 -10.00 -10.25
N ILE A 48 -13.20 -9.97 -9.27
CA ILE A 48 -13.01 -10.61 -7.96
C ILE A 48 -13.55 -12.03 -8.05
N THR A 49 -12.65 -13.01 -7.88
CA THR A 49 -12.96 -14.43 -8.03
C THR A 49 -13.43 -15.09 -6.75
N LYS A 50 -12.93 -14.62 -5.60
CA LYS A 50 -13.32 -15.11 -4.27
C LYS A 50 -13.04 -14.09 -3.19
N ARG A 51 -13.64 -14.31 -2.01
CA ARG A 51 -13.29 -13.63 -0.76
C ARG A 51 -12.62 -14.62 0.19
N GLN A 52 -11.45 -14.26 0.67
CA GLN A 52 -10.67 -15.10 1.57
C GLN A 52 -10.58 -14.46 2.95
N LYS A 53 -10.96 -15.20 3.98
CA LYS A 53 -10.83 -14.75 5.37
C LYS A 53 -9.36 -14.75 5.77
N VAL A 54 -8.85 -13.62 6.25
CA VAL A 54 -7.44 -13.42 6.59
C VAL A 54 -7.35 -12.77 7.98
N LYS A 55 -6.47 -13.30 8.83
CA LYS A 55 -6.10 -12.68 10.10
C LYS A 55 -5.16 -11.52 9.84
N LEU A 56 -5.45 -10.37 10.46
CA LEU A 56 -4.60 -9.18 10.44
C LEU A 56 -3.93 -8.98 11.80
N ASP A 57 -2.74 -8.40 11.75
CA ASP A 57 -2.06 -7.86 12.90
C ASP A 57 -1.38 -6.54 12.52
N THR A 58 -0.94 -5.77 13.49
CA THR A 58 -0.15 -4.56 13.25
C THR A 58 1.33 -4.92 13.12
N LEU A 59 2.06 -4.15 12.33
CA LEU A 59 3.51 -4.32 12.23
C LEU A 59 4.20 -4.04 13.56
N ASP A 60 3.68 -3.07 14.32
CA ASP A 60 4.13 -2.76 15.69
C ASP A 60 4.06 -3.99 16.61
N ASN A 61 2.95 -4.73 16.56
CA ASN A 61 2.77 -5.92 17.39
C ASN A 61 3.65 -7.09 16.88
N TYR A 62 3.65 -7.33 15.58
CA TYR A 62 4.48 -8.37 14.97
C TYR A 62 5.97 -8.19 15.31
N CYS A 63 6.51 -6.98 15.15
CA CYS A 63 7.90 -6.70 15.48
C CYS A 63 8.19 -6.88 16.98
N LYS A 64 7.26 -6.47 17.85
CA LYS A 64 7.40 -6.67 19.31
C LYS A 64 7.44 -8.16 19.67
N GLU A 65 6.51 -8.97 19.14
CA GLU A 65 6.43 -10.41 19.42
C GLU A 65 7.67 -11.15 18.90
N ASN A 66 8.22 -10.72 17.76
CA ASN A 66 9.38 -11.34 17.14
C ASN A 66 10.73 -10.68 17.51
N LYS A 67 10.76 -9.74 18.46
CA LYS A 67 11.95 -9.02 18.94
C LYS A 67 12.70 -8.29 17.81
N ILE A 68 11.98 -7.80 16.79
CA ILE A 68 12.52 -6.99 15.71
C ILE A 68 12.57 -5.53 16.19
N ASN A 69 13.79 -5.01 16.37
CA ASN A 69 14.00 -3.70 16.95
C ASN A 69 14.10 -2.58 15.90
N HIS A 70 14.39 -2.91 14.66
CA HIS A 70 14.47 -1.96 13.56
C HIS A 70 14.16 -2.64 12.21
N ILE A 71 13.78 -1.83 11.25
CA ILE A 71 13.50 -2.21 9.86
C ILE A 71 14.29 -1.25 8.97
N ASP A 72 15.25 -1.74 8.23
CA ASP A 72 16.04 -0.89 7.31
C ASP A 72 15.20 -0.44 6.13
N ILE A 73 14.45 -1.36 5.53
CA ILE A 73 13.57 -1.11 4.39
C ILE A 73 12.22 -1.77 4.61
N LEU A 74 11.16 -0.96 4.55
CA LEU A 74 9.78 -1.41 4.57
C LEU A 74 9.16 -1.15 3.19
N LYS A 75 8.95 -2.22 2.39
CA LYS A 75 8.13 -2.13 1.17
C LYS A 75 6.68 -2.38 1.51
N ILE A 76 5.80 -1.47 1.07
CA ILE A 76 4.34 -1.55 1.22
C ILE A 76 3.74 -1.55 -0.19
N ASP A 77 3.01 -2.61 -0.52
CA ASP A 77 2.33 -2.78 -1.78
C ASP A 77 1.07 -3.61 -1.50
N THR A 78 0.03 -2.93 -1.07
CA THR A 78 -1.18 -3.56 -0.51
C THR A 78 -2.44 -3.15 -1.24
N GLN A 79 -2.25 -2.57 -2.42
CA GLN A 79 -3.31 -2.29 -3.38
C GLN A 79 -4.45 -1.45 -2.78
N GLY A 80 -4.09 -0.24 -2.33
CA GLY A 80 -5.00 0.73 -1.74
C GLY A 80 -5.20 0.60 -0.22
N TYR A 81 -4.45 -0.30 0.46
CA TYR A 81 -4.54 -0.51 1.92
C TYR A 81 -3.31 0.02 2.67
N GLU A 82 -2.47 0.82 2.02
CA GLU A 82 -1.19 1.34 2.50
C GLU A 82 -1.36 2.19 3.77
N ASP A 83 -2.43 2.97 3.86
CA ASP A 83 -2.76 3.79 5.04
C ASP A 83 -2.91 2.95 6.31
N LYS A 84 -3.50 1.76 6.19
CA LYS A 84 -3.70 0.85 7.32
C LYS A 84 -2.40 0.20 7.76
N VAL A 85 -1.55 -0.16 6.81
CA VAL A 85 -0.20 -0.68 7.11
C VAL A 85 0.63 0.38 7.83
N LEU A 86 0.64 1.63 7.33
CA LEU A 86 1.37 2.75 7.95
C LEU A 86 0.84 3.07 9.35
N LYS A 87 -0.47 3.05 9.57
CA LYS A 87 -1.06 3.21 10.92
C LYS A 87 -0.64 2.07 11.84
N GLY A 88 -0.55 0.84 11.32
CA GLY A 88 -0.12 -0.33 12.07
C GLY A 88 1.37 -0.38 12.42
N CYS A 89 2.19 0.50 11.86
CA CYS A 89 3.60 0.66 12.21
C CYS A 89 3.93 2.03 12.86
N TYR A 90 2.91 2.74 13.35
CA TYR A 90 3.06 4.09 13.84
C TYR A 90 4.04 4.21 15.02
N LYS A 91 4.08 3.24 15.93
CA LYS A 91 5.02 3.24 17.08
C LYS A 91 6.47 3.06 16.61
N LEU A 92 6.70 2.16 15.64
CA LEU A 92 8.02 1.97 15.01
C LEU A 92 8.49 3.27 14.33
N ILE A 93 7.58 3.94 13.60
CA ILE A 93 7.85 5.24 12.97
C ILE A 93 8.23 6.29 14.01
N LYS A 94 7.43 6.46 15.08
CA LYS A 94 7.69 7.44 16.17
C LYS A 94 9.00 7.17 16.89
N LYS A 95 9.35 5.91 17.09
CA LYS A 95 10.62 5.48 17.70
C LYS A 95 11.81 5.56 16.74
N LYS A 96 11.61 5.98 15.49
CA LYS A 96 12.65 6.05 14.45
C LYS A 96 13.30 4.70 14.17
N GLN A 97 12.50 3.65 14.18
CA GLN A 97 12.93 2.28 14.00
C GLN A 97 12.72 1.79 12.54
N ILE A 98 12.26 2.67 11.64
CA ILE A 98 12.14 2.39 10.20
C ILE A 98 13.03 3.37 9.45
N GLY A 99 13.94 2.83 8.63
CA GLY A 99 14.90 3.60 7.85
C GLY A 99 14.33 4.13 6.54
N ILE A 100 13.88 3.24 5.69
CA ILE A 100 13.33 3.53 4.37
C ILE A 100 11.93 2.96 4.26
N ILE A 101 11.02 3.72 3.68
CA ILE A 101 9.69 3.24 3.27
C ILE A 101 9.60 3.36 1.75
N ILE A 102 9.28 2.25 1.10
CA ILE A 102 8.93 2.21 -0.32
C ILE A 102 7.45 1.83 -0.39
N THR A 103 6.64 2.66 -1.01
CA THR A 103 5.20 2.39 -1.09
C THR A 103 4.63 2.77 -2.45
N GLU A 104 3.65 2.00 -2.90
CA GLU A 104 2.84 2.38 -4.05
C GLU A 104 1.89 3.51 -3.65
N ILE A 105 1.71 4.47 -4.54
CA ILE A 105 0.69 5.52 -4.45
C ILE A 105 -0.21 5.46 -5.67
N MET A 106 -1.47 5.76 -5.48
CA MET A 106 -2.47 5.78 -6.55
C MET A 106 -2.91 7.21 -6.83
N PHE A 107 -3.11 7.51 -8.12
CA PHE A 107 -3.58 8.81 -8.62
C PHE A 107 -5.00 8.73 -9.18
N ASP A 108 -5.62 7.54 -9.14
CA ASP A 108 -6.95 7.28 -9.68
C ASP A 108 -7.75 6.37 -8.75
N ASP A 109 -9.05 6.39 -8.86
CA ASP A 109 -10.05 5.71 -8.03
C ASP A 109 -10.22 4.21 -8.37
N VAL A 110 -9.11 3.49 -8.51
CA VAL A 110 -9.11 2.03 -8.77
C VAL A 110 -9.80 1.26 -7.65
N TYR A 111 -9.64 1.73 -6.42
CA TYR A 111 -10.32 1.21 -5.22
C TYR A 111 -11.25 2.27 -4.65
N ASP A 112 -12.33 1.84 -3.97
CA ASP A 112 -13.30 2.73 -3.30
C ASP A 112 -12.67 3.61 -2.21
N LYS A 113 -11.53 3.16 -1.69
CA LYS A 113 -10.67 3.90 -0.77
C LYS A 113 -9.23 3.67 -1.17
N TYR A 114 -8.48 4.72 -1.26
CA TYR A 114 -7.04 4.66 -1.50
C TYR A 114 -6.34 5.79 -0.76
N PHE A 115 -5.07 5.59 -0.52
CA PHE A 115 -4.23 6.55 0.19
C PHE A 115 -3.61 7.49 -0.83
N SER A 116 -4.03 8.74 -0.82
CA SER A 116 -3.53 9.73 -1.78
C SER A 116 -2.08 10.11 -1.48
N PHE A 117 -1.39 10.64 -2.49
CA PHE A 117 -0.04 11.19 -2.31
C PHE A 117 0.00 12.26 -1.21
N SER A 118 -0.98 13.16 -1.21
CA SER A 118 -1.11 14.22 -0.19
C SER A 118 -1.26 13.65 1.22
N ASP A 119 -2.04 12.57 1.40
CA ASP A 119 -2.21 11.96 2.72
C ASP A 119 -0.96 11.22 3.18
N LEU A 120 -0.24 10.58 2.25
CA LEU A 120 1.07 9.97 2.53
C LEU A 120 2.07 11.03 3.02
N GLU A 121 2.17 12.16 2.34
CA GLU A 121 3.03 13.29 2.71
C GLU A 121 2.67 13.85 4.09
N LYS A 122 1.38 14.08 4.36
CA LYS A 122 0.89 14.54 5.68
C LYS A 122 1.23 13.55 6.80
N PHE A 123 1.33 12.27 6.49
CA PHE A 123 1.71 11.25 7.48
C PHE A 123 3.22 11.14 7.66
N LEU A 124 4.00 11.11 6.60
CA LEU A 124 5.44 10.81 6.65
C LEU A 124 6.30 12.03 6.97
N ILE A 125 6.01 13.21 6.41
CA ILE A 125 6.85 14.41 6.57
C ILE A 125 7.00 14.83 8.05
N PRO A 126 5.92 14.89 8.86
CA PRO A 126 6.03 15.23 10.28
C PRO A 126 6.80 14.18 11.10
N ASN A 127 6.97 12.96 10.56
CA ASN A 127 7.70 11.86 11.18
C ASN A 127 9.16 11.74 10.71
N ASN A 128 9.73 12.83 10.17
CA ASN A 128 11.11 12.97 9.72
C ASN A 128 11.46 12.19 8.44
N PHE A 129 10.48 11.73 7.69
CA PHE A 129 10.70 11.15 6.37
C PHE A 129 10.81 12.24 5.31
N ARG A 130 11.61 11.98 4.29
CA ARG A 130 11.73 12.82 3.09
C ARG A 130 11.73 11.92 1.87
N MET A 131 11.00 12.32 0.86
CA MET A 131 11.00 11.63 -0.43
C MET A 131 12.37 11.76 -1.08
N VAL A 132 12.92 10.65 -1.53
CA VAL A 132 14.22 10.56 -2.19
C VAL A 132 14.15 9.91 -3.56
N GLY A 133 13.01 9.35 -3.92
CA GLY A 133 12.81 8.75 -5.22
C GLY A 133 11.34 8.56 -5.55
N ILE A 134 11.04 8.63 -6.84
CA ILE A 134 9.75 8.28 -7.41
C ILE A 134 10.00 7.48 -8.69
N ASN A 135 9.39 6.32 -8.78
CA ASN A 135 9.40 5.49 -9.97
C ASN A 135 8.02 5.54 -10.62
N LEU A 136 7.94 6.24 -11.73
CA LEU A 136 6.72 6.33 -12.54
C LEU A 136 6.58 5.04 -13.32
N ILE A 137 5.65 4.20 -12.93
CA ILE A 137 5.31 3.01 -13.69
C ILE A 137 4.53 3.48 -14.92
N ASN A 138 5.23 3.52 -16.06
CA ASN A 138 4.63 3.96 -17.31
C ASN A 138 3.60 2.91 -17.76
N ASN A 139 2.35 3.25 -17.55
CA ASN A 139 1.24 2.40 -17.93
C ASN A 139 0.82 2.75 -19.35
N ASN A 140 1.32 2.01 -20.35
CA ASN A 140 0.93 2.13 -21.76
C ASN A 140 -0.59 1.92 -22.01
N LEU A 141 -1.35 1.68 -20.93
CA LEU A 141 -2.82 1.52 -21.02
C LEU A 141 -3.52 2.80 -21.44
N PHE A 142 -3.00 3.97 -21.03
CA PHE A 142 -3.56 5.28 -21.38
C PHE A 142 -2.40 6.26 -21.58
N SER A 143 -2.27 6.78 -22.78
CA SER A 143 -1.27 7.80 -23.09
C SER A 143 -1.46 9.03 -22.19
N GLY A 144 -0.40 9.40 -21.48
CA GLY A 144 -0.35 10.61 -20.65
C GLY A 144 -1.03 10.56 -19.28
N LEU A 145 -1.64 9.44 -18.88
CA LEU A 145 -2.23 9.30 -17.54
C LEU A 145 -1.36 8.44 -16.64
N LEU A 146 -1.14 8.95 -15.43
CA LEU A 146 -0.46 8.25 -14.36
C LEU A 146 -1.50 7.66 -13.40
N PHE A 147 -1.51 6.34 -13.23
CA PHE A 147 -2.43 5.66 -12.33
C PHE A 147 -1.82 5.37 -10.97
N PHE A 148 -0.55 4.98 -10.95
CA PHE A 148 0.19 4.69 -9.75
C PHE A 148 1.69 4.92 -9.95
N ALA A 149 2.41 5.06 -8.84
CA ALA A 149 3.86 5.14 -8.80
C ALA A 149 4.39 4.50 -7.53
N ASP A 150 5.61 3.95 -7.57
CA ASP A 150 6.36 3.64 -6.37
C ASP A 150 7.11 4.90 -5.90
N VAL A 151 6.98 5.22 -4.60
CA VAL A 151 7.72 6.32 -3.98
C VAL A 151 8.60 5.80 -2.86
N MET A 152 9.77 6.39 -2.73
CA MET A 152 10.74 6.05 -1.70
C MET A 152 10.93 7.22 -0.74
N TYR A 153 10.75 6.94 0.54
CA TYR A 153 10.97 7.86 1.63
C TYR A 153 12.08 7.36 2.55
N PHE A 154 12.88 8.26 2.99
CA PHE A 154 14.03 8.02 3.84
C PHE A 154 13.88 8.79 5.15
N ASN A 155 14.19 8.15 6.27
CA ASN A 155 14.07 8.74 7.60
C ASN A 155 15.40 9.41 8.01
N LYS A 156 15.44 10.75 8.02
CA LYS A 156 16.63 11.52 8.41
C LYS A 156 17.16 11.18 9.79
N LYS A 157 16.26 10.90 10.73
CA LYS A 157 16.65 10.61 12.14
C LYS A 157 17.20 9.20 12.32
N TYR A 158 16.73 8.25 11.52
CA TYR A 158 17.28 6.89 11.52
C TYR A 158 18.75 6.89 11.08
N PHE A 159 19.04 7.57 9.99
CA PHE A 159 20.40 7.66 9.43
C PHE A 159 21.26 8.78 10.04
N LYS A 160 20.77 9.50 11.07
CA LYS A 160 21.47 10.60 11.77
C LYS A 160 21.95 11.72 10.84
N ILE A 161 21.22 11.97 9.75
CA ILE A 161 21.51 13.05 8.81
C ILE A 161 20.94 14.37 9.36
N LYS A 162 21.77 15.42 9.33
CA LYS A 162 21.43 16.78 9.76
C LYS A 162 20.54 17.52 8.75
#